data_a6d4434af10c552fe7aed068765e8889
#
_entry.id   a6d4434af10c552fe7aed068765e8889
#
_cell.length_a   1.000
_cell.length_b   1.000
_cell.length_c   1.000
_cell.angle_alpha   90.00
_cell.angle_beta   90.00
_cell.angle_gamma   90.00
#
_symmetry.space_group_name_H-M   'P 1'
#
loop_
_entity.id
_entity.type
_entity.pdbx_description
1 polymer ?
#
loop_
_entity_poly.entity_id
_entity_poly.type
_entity_poly.pdbx_seq_one_letter_code
_entity_poly.pdbx_strand_id
1 'polypeptide(L)'
;MARVRAVTVFVSPREWSRESIKRYVEEAAVRANEIAEHIRERIDVWTVRVALPPLPEGVDPIAVASAAFEAAEANGVRYIAAVHLNIGGVGDVKKVIDAIEMGVYGSVLVPRSDQAEKAARLILGISERDLLAATRFALVFGSSWPLTPYFPIAVQTRSGMGFGLAAFYVDDILASLSEYEELDVIRVVANRVFGLIEEVARSASQALGIDYYGADASLSPWMNESVARLIERMMGDAKMGSPGTLAVIRELNRIIRAIASSIDAIGFNEVMLPVAEDSVLKERVGEGRVRVRDLLLYSTVCVAGVDMVVVGEDMGLREVQGLVRDMYAVYKLKGFEVGLRLIRASGRKPGDEIQLGMFGRVPVAWP
;
A
#
# COMPACT_ATOMS: atom_id res chain seq x y z
N MET A 1 2.69 21.84 -1.85
CA MET A 1 3.49 21.44 -3.04
C MET A 1 3.61 19.92 -3.06
N ALA A 2 3.45 19.34 -4.25
CA ALA A 2 3.60 17.89 -4.43
C ALA A 2 4.95 17.40 -3.91
N ARG A 3 4.97 16.16 -3.40
CA ARG A 3 6.15 15.51 -2.83
C ARG A 3 6.25 14.07 -3.34
N VAL A 4 7.45 13.55 -3.45
CA VAL A 4 7.64 12.11 -3.63
C VAL A 4 7.33 11.41 -2.29
N ARG A 5 6.26 10.61 -2.29
CA ARG A 5 5.86 9.79 -1.12
C ARG A 5 6.88 8.71 -0.80
N ALA A 6 7.38 8.08 -1.86
CA ALA A 6 8.32 6.98 -1.72
C ALA A 6 9.25 6.89 -2.93
N VAL A 7 10.53 6.70 -2.64
CA VAL A 7 11.52 6.11 -3.55
C VAL A 7 11.66 4.65 -3.12
N THR A 8 11.20 3.72 -3.96
CA THR A 8 11.28 2.29 -3.70
C THR A 8 12.25 1.63 -4.66
N VAL A 9 13.37 1.12 -4.15
CA VAL A 9 14.31 0.31 -4.93
C VAL A 9 13.93 -1.16 -4.84
N PHE A 10 13.78 -1.78 -5.98
CA PHE A 10 13.46 -3.19 -6.14
C PHE A 10 14.75 -3.94 -6.47
N VAL A 11 15.04 -5.02 -5.73
CA VAL A 11 16.28 -5.79 -5.93
C VAL A 11 16.01 -7.29 -5.80
N SER A 12 16.70 -8.08 -6.64
CA SER A 12 16.61 -9.54 -6.62
C SER A 12 17.95 -10.15 -6.19
N PRO A 13 18.05 -10.76 -5.00
CA PRO A 13 19.23 -11.52 -4.62
C PRO A 13 19.38 -12.75 -5.55
N ARG A 14 20.61 -13.08 -5.91
CA ARG A 14 20.90 -14.28 -6.74
C ARG A 14 20.69 -15.57 -5.97
N GLU A 15 20.92 -15.51 -4.67
CA GLU A 15 20.81 -16.65 -3.75
C GLU A 15 20.12 -16.18 -2.47
N TRP A 16 19.45 -17.11 -1.79
CA TRP A 16 18.74 -16.83 -0.53
C TRP A 16 19.55 -17.18 0.71
N SER A 17 20.90 -17.14 0.61
CA SER A 17 21.79 -17.19 1.78
C SER A 17 21.76 -15.85 2.52
N ARG A 18 22.04 -15.87 3.84
CA ARG A 18 22.08 -14.67 4.69
C ARG A 18 23.05 -13.62 4.13
N GLU A 19 24.23 -14.03 3.68
CA GLU A 19 25.29 -13.18 3.14
C GLU A 19 24.82 -12.54 1.81
N SER A 20 24.19 -13.33 0.95
CA SER A 20 23.67 -12.82 -0.33
C SER A 20 22.56 -11.80 -0.10
N ILE A 21 21.59 -12.10 0.77
CA ILE A 21 20.49 -11.18 1.11
C ILE A 21 21.05 -9.86 1.64
N LYS A 22 21.95 -9.91 2.63
CA LYS A 22 22.57 -8.72 3.21
C LYS A 22 23.23 -7.87 2.14
N ARG A 23 24.12 -8.44 1.33
CA ARG A 23 24.85 -7.72 0.28
C ARG A 23 23.90 -7.00 -0.70
N TYR A 24 22.86 -7.69 -1.20
CA TYR A 24 21.93 -7.09 -2.15
C TYR A 24 21.04 -6.02 -1.53
N VAL A 25 20.64 -6.19 -0.27
CA VAL A 25 19.85 -5.18 0.47
C VAL A 25 20.71 -3.97 0.81
N GLU A 26 21.97 -4.14 1.23
CA GLU A 26 22.93 -3.06 1.45
C GLU A 26 23.13 -2.24 0.18
N GLU A 27 23.41 -2.88 -0.95
CA GLU A 27 23.55 -2.22 -2.24
C GLU A 27 22.27 -1.44 -2.60
N ALA A 28 21.10 -2.06 -2.48
CA ALA A 28 19.82 -1.41 -2.78
C ALA A 28 19.52 -0.23 -1.83
N ALA A 29 19.88 -0.32 -0.56
CA ALA A 29 19.68 0.75 0.41
C ALA A 29 20.59 1.96 0.12
N VAL A 30 21.85 1.72 -0.25
CA VAL A 30 22.76 2.80 -0.71
C VAL A 30 22.19 3.46 -1.95
N ARG A 31 21.81 2.69 -2.97
CA ARG A 31 21.20 3.23 -4.20
C ARG A 31 19.91 4.01 -3.94
N ALA A 32 19.07 3.52 -3.03
CA ALA A 32 17.82 4.19 -2.68
C ALA A 32 18.06 5.57 -2.04
N ASN A 33 19.09 5.71 -1.20
CA ASN A 33 19.50 6.99 -0.63
C ASN A 33 20.08 7.93 -1.70
N GLU A 34 20.97 7.45 -2.58
CA GLU A 34 21.55 8.24 -3.69
C GLU A 34 20.46 8.79 -4.63
N ILE A 35 19.47 7.95 -5.00
CA ILE A 35 18.32 8.37 -5.80
C ILE A 35 17.51 9.43 -5.07
N ALA A 36 17.23 9.22 -3.78
CA ALA A 36 16.46 10.17 -3.00
C ALA A 36 17.17 11.52 -2.85
N GLU A 37 18.50 11.54 -2.68
CA GLU A 37 19.30 12.75 -2.63
C GLU A 37 19.24 13.51 -3.96
N HIS A 38 19.44 12.83 -5.09
CA HIS A 38 19.33 13.44 -6.41
C HIS A 38 17.94 14.05 -6.67
N ILE A 39 16.87 13.35 -6.27
CA ILE A 39 15.49 13.84 -6.41
C ILE A 39 15.24 15.04 -5.49
N ARG A 40 15.78 15.06 -4.26
CA ARG A 40 15.64 16.17 -3.29
C ARG A 40 16.20 17.49 -3.77
N GLU A 41 17.06 17.52 -4.75
CA GLU A 41 17.51 18.77 -5.38
C GLU A 41 16.34 19.58 -5.98
N ARG A 42 15.22 18.92 -6.32
CA ARG A 42 14.10 19.54 -7.05
C ARG A 42 12.73 19.32 -6.41
N ILE A 43 12.52 18.18 -5.69
CA ILE A 43 11.25 17.81 -5.09
C ILE A 43 11.48 17.03 -3.79
N ASP A 44 10.75 17.34 -2.73
CA ASP A 44 10.87 16.67 -1.45
C ASP A 44 10.57 15.16 -1.54
N VAL A 45 11.38 14.35 -0.84
CA VAL A 45 11.21 12.90 -0.71
C VAL A 45 10.90 12.55 0.75
N TRP A 46 9.75 11.92 0.97
CA TRP A 46 9.34 11.54 2.33
C TRP A 46 9.98 10.24 2.80
N THR A 47 9.89 9.14 2.04
CA THR A 47 10.44 7.85 2.47
C THR A 47 11.31 7.20 1.41
N VAL A 48 12.32 6.47 1.91
CA VAL A 48 13.21 5.62 1.12
C VAL A 48 12.94 4.17 1.49
N ARG A 49 12.81 3.28 0.50
CA ARG A 49 12.31 1.91 0.68
C ARG A 49 13.10 0.91 -0.17
N VAL A 50 13.18 -0.34 0.30
CA VAL A 50 13.73 -1.47 -0.46
C VAL A 50 12.70 -2.59 -0.52
N ALA A 51 12.56 -3.25 -1.67
CA ALA A 51 11.62 -4.35 -1.88
C ALA A 51 12.30 -5.56 -2.53
N LEU A 52 12.07 -6.74 -1.96
CA LEU A 52 12.57 -8.02 -2.42
C LEU A 52 11.53 -8.78 -3.26
N PRO A 53 11.93 -9.81 -4.03
CA PRO A 53 11.00 -10.66 -4.75
C PRO A 53 10.30 -11.66 -3.82
N PRO A 54 9.30 -12.41 -4.34
CA PRO A 54 8.67 -13.48 -3.58
C PRO A 54 9.69 -14.54 -3.17
N LEU A 55 9.52 -15.05 -1.94
CA LEU A 55 10.36 -16.10 -1.41
C LEU A 55 10.12 -17.42 -2.16
N PRO A 56 11.17 -18.09 -2.63
CA PRO A 56 11.05 -19.45 -3.14
C PRO A 56 10.52 -20.42 -2.08
N GLU A 57 9.91 -21.48 -2.52
CA GLU A 57 9.47 -22.55 -1.62
C GLU A 57 10.63 -23.15 -0.82
N GLY A 58 10.43 -23.33 0.46
CA GLY A 58 11.43 -23.86 1.39
C GLY A 58 12.41 -22.83 1.98
N VAL A 59 12.41 -21.60 1.50
CA VAL A 59 13.19 -20.51 2.12
C VAL A 59 12.54 -20.09 3.44
N ASP A 60 13.34 -19.98 4.51
CA ASP A 60 12.85 -19.59 5.83
C ASP A 60 12.59 -18.08 5.90
N PRO A 61 11.31 -17.62 6.08
CA PRO A 61 10.96 -16.21 6.12
C PRO A 61 11.62 -15.46 7.28
N ILE A 62 11.89 -16.12 8.41
CA ILE A 62 12.54 -15.50 9.57
C ILE A 62 13.99 -15.14 9.24
N ALA A 63 14.72 -16.07 8.60
CA ALA A 63 16.12 -15.84 8.21
C ALA A 63 16.23 -14.68 7.20
N VAL A 64 15.28 -14.62 6.24
CA VAL A 64 15.23 -13.52 5.26
C VAL A 64 14.90 -12.19 5.93
N ALA A 65 13.87 -12.16 6.80
CA ALA A 65 13.47 -10.96 7.52
C ALA A 65 14.63 -10.39 8.36
N SER A 66 15.31 -11.24 9.13
CA SER A 66 16.47 -10.86 9.94
C SER A 66 17.59 -10.25 9.09
N ALA A 67 18.01 -10.95 8.04
CA ALA A 67 19.10 -10.48 7.18
C ALA A 67 18.76 -9.17 6.46
N ALA A 68 17.54 -9.06 5.93
CA ALA A 68 17.08 -7.89 5.21
C ALA A 68 16.90 -6.68 6.13
N PHE A 69 16.32 -6.86 7.31
CA PHE A 69 16.13 -5.79 8.29
C PHE A 69 17.46 -5.22 8.77
N GLU A 70 18.38 -6.09 9.20
CA GLU A 70 19.74 -5.69 9.65
C GLU A 70 20.48 -4.88 8.58
N ALA A 71 20.46 -5.36 7.32
CA ALA A 71 21.16 -4.72 6.22
C ALA A 71 20.55 -3.35 5.84
N ALA A 72 19.22 -3.25 5.82
CA ALA A 72 18.52 -2.00 5.53
C ALA A 72 18.74 -0.97 6.64
N GLU A 73 18.57 -1.35 7.92
CA GLU A 73 18.75 -0.48 9.07
C GLU A 73 20.19 0.05 9.18
N ALA A 74 21.20 -0.79 8.95
CA ALA A 74 22.61 -0.38 8.93
C ALA A 74 22.92 0.70 7.89
N ASN A 75 22.08 0.82 6.84
CA ASN A 75 22.20 1.82 5.79
C ASN A 75 21.13 2.93 5.88
N GLY A 76 20.48 3.09 7.04
CA GLY A 76 19.51 4.15 7.30
C GLY A 76 18.13 3.97 6.61
N VAL A 77 17.85 2.82 6.02
CA VAL A 77 16.55 2.51 5.39
C VAL A 77 15.68 1.75 6.38
N ARG A 78 14.60 2.40 6.83
CA ARG A 78 13.66 1.83 7.81
C ARG A 78 12.55 0.98 7.19
N TYR A 79 12.33 1.10 5.90
CA TYR A 79 11.22 0.46 5.20
C TYR A 79 11.75 -0.61 4.25
N ILE A 80 11.58 -1.88 4.63
CA ILE A 80 11.97 -3.02 3.80
C ILE A 80 10.81 -4.00 3.66
N ALA A 81 10.41 -4.29 2.42
CA ALA A 81 9.42 -5.32 2.08
C ALA A 81 10.19 -6.58 1.65
N ALA A 82 10.19 -7.60 2.49
CA ALA A 82 11.08 -8.75 2.35
C ALA A 82 10.37 -10.12 2.44
N VAL A 83 9.14 -10.17 2.97
CA VAL A 83 8.45 -11.44 3.20
C VAL A 83 7.23 -11.54 2.32
N HIS A 84 7.41 -12.02 1.08
CA HIS A 84 6.34 -12.21 0.11
C HIS A 84 6.21 -13.70 -0.22
N LEU A 85 5.02 -14.26 -0.04
CA LEU A 85 4.76 -15.69 -0.16
C LEU A 85 3.49 -15.97 -0.95
N ASN A 86 3.47 -17.03 -1.73
CA ASN A 86 2.21 -17.61 -2.18
C ASN A 86 1.58 -18.37 -1.02
N ILE A 87 0.27 -18.21 -0.78
CA ILE A 87 -0.45 -18.87 0.33
C ILE A 87 -0.30 -20.40 0.30
N GLY A 88 -0.18 -20.98 -0.89
CA GLY A 88 0.06 -22.42 -1.08
C GLY A 88 1.42 -22.87 -0.49
N GLY A 89 2.45 -22.04 -0.63
CA GLY A 89 3.80 -22.29 -0.10
C GLY A 89 3.99 -21.95 1.38
N VAL A 90 3.00 -21.34 2.05
CA VAL A 90 3.07 -21.09 3.49
C VAL A 90 2.92 -22.42 4.22
N GLY A 91 4.02 -23.00 4.67
CA GLY A 91 4.03 -24.24 5.46
C GLY A 91 3.57 -24.01 6.89
N ASP A 92 4.23 -23.09 7.59
CA ASP A 92 3.93 -22.71 8.98
C ASP A 92 3.54 -21.22 9.04
N VAL A 93 2.29 -20.97 9.40
CA VAL A 93 1.74 -19.62 9.61
C VAL A 93 2.52 -18.85 10.67
N LYS A 94 2.96 -19.53 11.74
CA LYS A 94 3.71 -18.91 12.83
C LYS A 94 5.03 -18.30 12.36
N LYS A 95 5.75 -18.95 11.46
CA LYS A 95 7.01 -18.40 10.91
C LYS A 95 6.81 -17.10 10.14
N VAL A 96 5.68 -16.95 9.42
CA VAL A 96 5.35 -15.71 8.71
C VAL A 96 5.04 -14.61 9.73
N ILE A 97 4.29 -14.94 10.79
CA ILE A 97 3.98 -13.98 11.87
C ILE A 97 5.28 -13.51 12.54
N ASP A 98 6.12 -14.43 12.97
CA ASP A 98 7.40 -14.13 13.64
C ASP A 98 8.32 -13.27 12.74
N ALA A 99 8.33 -13.52 11.42
CA ALA A 99 9.09 -12.71 10.46
C ALA A 99 8.57 -11.27 10.35
N ILE A 100 7.25 -11.06 10.29
CA ILE A 100 6.66 -9.70 10.21
C ILE A 100 6.86 -8.93 11.52
N GLU A 101 6.83 -9.58 12.67
CA GLU A 101 7.14 -8.96 13.96
C GLU A 101 8.55 -8.35 14.03
N MET A 102 9.51 -8.86 13.25
CA MET A 102 10.88 -8.32 13.17
C MET A 102 10.97 -6.92 12.57
N GLY A 103 9.87 -6.35 12.08
CA GLY A 103 9.82 -4.98 11.55
C GLY A 103 9.80 -4.87 10.03
N VAL A 104 9.92 -5.98 9.31
CA VAL A 104 9.81 -6.01 7.84
C VAL A 104 8.36 -5.94 7.40
N TYR A 105 8.14 -5.47 6.17
CA TYR A 105 6.86 -5.54 5.49
C TYR A 105 6.76 -6.82 4.66
N GLY A 106 5.52 -7.31 4.48
CA GLY A 106 5.29 -8.50 3.71
C GLY A 106 3.87 -8.63 3.19
N SER A 107 3.72 -9.54 2.23
CA SER A 107 2.41 -9.85 1.65
C SER A 107 2.28 -11.33 1.31
N VAL A 108 1.04 -11.81 1.28
CA VAL A 108 0.73 -13.16 0.87
C VAL A 108 -0.26 -13.14 -0.30
N LEU A 109 0.14 -13.74 -1.42
CA LEU A 109 -0.72 -13.89 -2.59
C LEU A 109 -1.72 -15.02 -2.36
N VAL A 110 -3.00 -14.71 -2.56
CA VAL A 110 -4.14 -15.62 -2.43
C VAL A 110 -4.81 -15.79 -3.81
N PRO A 111 -4.35 -16.75 -4.63
CA PRO A 111 -4.84 -16.91 -5.99
C PRO A 111 -6.18 -17.64 -6.08
N ARG A 112 -6.69 -18.22 -4.98
CA ARG A 112 -7.89 -19.04 -4.97
C ARG A 112 -8.73 -18.83 -3.70
N SER A 113 -10.04 -18.83 -3.83
CA SER A 113 -10.99 -18.61 -2.72
C SER A 113 -11.06 -19.75 -1.69
N ASP A 114 -10.65 -20.96 -2.05
CA ASP A 114 -10.59 -22.11 -1.13
C ASP A 114 -9.46 -22.00 -0.09
N GLN A 115 -8.53 -21.06 -0.28
CA GLN A 115 -7.44 -20.76 0.63
C GLN A 115 -7.81 -19.71 1.73
N ALA A 116 -9.07 -19.27 1.77
CA ALA A 116 -9.55 -18.21 2.62
C ALA A 116 -9.36 -18.48 4.13
N GLU A 117 -9.46 -19.72 4.58
CA GLU A 117 -9.27 -20.05 6.01
C GLU A 117 -7.81 -19.80 6.44
N LYS A 118 -6.85 -20.26 5.64
CA LYS A 118 -5.43 -20.07 5.94
C LYS A 118 -5.04 -18.59 5.91
N ALA A 119 -5.57 -17.84 4.95
CA ALA A 119 -5.38 -16.40 4.84
C ALA A 119 -5.96 -15.63 6.03
N ALA A 120 -7.18 -16.00 6.48
CA ALA A 120 -7.81 -15.41 7.67
C ALA A 120 -7.01 -15.71 8.94
N ARG A 121 -6.50 -16.94 9.11
CA ARG A 121 -5.63 -17.29 10.25
C ARG A 121 -4.34 -16.48 10.29
N LEU A 122 -3.75 -16.15 9.14
CA LEU A 122 -2.56 -15.27 9.07
C LEU A 122 -2.89 -13.86 9.58
N ILE A 123 -3.93 -13.22 9.06
CA ILE A 123 -4.35 -11.87 9.49
C ILE A 123 -4.63 -11.84 11.01
N LEU A 124 -5.43 -12.77 11.48
CA LEU A 124 -5.80 -12.84 12.90
C LEU A 124 -4.59 -13.11 13.78
N GLY A 125 -3.74 -14.07 13.40
CA GLY A 125 -2.55 -14.43 14.17
C GLY A 125 -1.54 -13.30 14.27
N ILE A 126 -1.32 -12.52 13.21
CA ILE A 126 -0.46 -11.33 13.26
C ILE A 126 -1.07 -10.28 14.21
N SER A 127 -2.37 -10.00 14.07
CA SER A 127 -3.05 -8.99 14.90
C SER A 127 -3.11 -9.37 16.37
N GLU A 128 -3.22 -10.66 16.69
CA GLU A 128 -3.20 -11.17 18.06
C GLU A 128 -1.85 -11.00 18.75
N ARG A 129 -0.77 -11.01 17.97
CA ARG A 129 0.60 -10.85 18.48
C ARG A 129 1.00 -9.39 18.62
N ASP A 130 0.80 -8.60 17.56
CA ASP A 130 1.14 -7.18 17.51
C ASP A 130 0.28 -6.43 16.49
N LEU A 131 -0.50 -5.45 16.95
CA LEU A 131 -1.32 -4.60 16.08
C LEU A 131 -0.48 -3.77 15.12
N LEU A 132 0.73 -3.36 15.51
CA LEU A 132 1.65 -2.64 14.63
C LEU A 132 2.25 -3.56 13.56
N ALA A 133 2.52 -4.84 13.87
CA ALA A 133 2.90 -5.82 12.87
C ALA A 133 1.80 -6.00 11.81
N ALA A 134 0.53 -6.00 12.23
CA ALA A 134 -0.59 -6.10 11.30
C ALA A 134 -0.65 -4.94 10.28
N THR A 135 -0.12 -3.76 10.60
CA THR A 135 -0.02 -2.65 9.65
C THR A 135 1.02 -2.90 8.55
N ARG A 136 1.97 -3.81 8.77
CA ARG A 136 3.04 -4.17 7.85
C ARG A 136 2.75 -5.38 6.97
N PHE A 137 1.54 -5.95 7.08
CA PHE A 137 1.15 -7.16 6.38
C PHE A 137 -0.11 -6.97 5.55
N ALA A 138 -0.15 -7.53 4.33
CA ALA A 138 -1.34 -7.57 3.49
C ALA A 138 -1.53 -8.92 2.81
N LEU A 139 -2.79 -9.26 2.54
CA LEU A 139 -3.14 -10.25 1.52
C LEU A 139 -3.28 -9.57 0.16
N VAL A 140 -2.88 -10.26 -0.88
CA VAL A 140 -3.04 -9.85 -2.28
C VAL A 140 -3.92 -10.89 -2.99
N PHE A 141 -5.01 -10.45 -3.56
CA PHE A 141 -5.90 -11.31 -4.36
C PHE A 141 -5.58 -11.09 -5.83
N GLY A 142 -5.09 -12.12 -6.49
CA GLY A 142 -4.62 -12.03 -7.85
C GLY A 142 -3.97 -13.31 -8.35
N SER A 143 -3.51 -13.27 -9.59
CA SER A 143 -2.69 -14.33 -10.19
C SER A 143 -1.19 -14.06 -10.00
N SER A 144 -0.81 -12.82 -9.71
CA SER A 144 0.57 -12.35 -9.54
C SER A 144 0.63 -11.20 -8.54
N TRP A 145 1.83 -10.72 -8.21
CA TRP A 145 1.99 -9.44 -7.50
C TRP A 145 2.10 -8.29 -8.49
N PRO A 146 1.48 -7.13 -8.18
CA PRO A 146 1.73 -5.91 -8.95
C PRO A 146 3.15 -5.39 -8.63
N LEU A 147 3.83 -4.82 -9.63
CA LEU A 147 5.03 -4.04 -9.41
C LEU A 147 4.61 -2.64 -8.93
N THR A 148 4.60 -2.41 -7.63
CA THR A 148 4.15 -1.14 -7.04
C THR A 148 5.14 -0.60 -6.01
N PRO A 149 5.34 0.74 -5.89
CA PRO A 149 6.14 1.33 -4.81
C PRO A 149 5.42 1.34 -3.45
N TYR A 150 4.17 0.91 -3.38
CA TYR A 150 3.36 0.96 -2.16
C TYR A 150 3.52 -0.28 -1.28
N PHE A 151 3.88 -0.04 -0.02
CA PHE A 151 3.98 -1.06 1.01
C PHE A 151 2.61 -1.37 1.64
N PRO A 152 2.39 -2.61 2.08
CA PRO A 152 3.32 -3.75 2.16
C PRO A 152 3.40 -4.63 0.91
N ILE A 153 2.77 -4.22 -0.20
CA ILE A 153 2.61 -5.04 -1.42
C ILE A 153 3.75 -4.78 -2.44
N ALA A 154 4.71 -3.91 -2.13
CA ALA A 154 5.84 -3.66 -3.00
C ALA A 154 6.70 -4.92 -3.13
N VAL A 155 6.74 -5.51 -4.32
CA VAL A 155 7.42 -6.76 -4.62
C VAL A 155 8.25 -6.62 -5.88
N GLN A 156 9.52 -7.05 -5.86
CA GLN A 156 10.33 -7.11 -7.06
C GLN A 156 9.81 -8.23 -7.98
N THR A 157 9.27 -7.84 -9.13
CA THR A 157 8.72 -8.77 -10.13
C THR A 157 9.51 -8.77 -11.44
N ARG A 158 10.54 -7.92 -11.55
CA ARG A 158 11.47 -7.85 -12.69
C ARG A 158 12.82 -8.43 -12.33
N SER A 159 13.66 -8.72 -13.31
CA SER A 159 15.05 -9.09 -13.08
C SER A 159 15.91 -7.84 -12.83
N GLY A 160 16.98 -7.97 -12.05
CA GLY A 160 17.94 -6.89 -11.81
C GLY A 160 17.53 -5.97 -10.65
N MET A 161 18.02 -4.73 -10.71
CA MET A 161 17.73 -3.66 -9.76
C MET A 161 17.18 -2.45 -10.50
N GLY A 162 16.15 -1.84 -9.95
CA GLY A 162 15.59 -0.60 -10.45
C GLY A 162 14.71 0.06 -9.42
N PHE A 163 14.15 1.22 -9.72
CA PHE A 163 13.34 1.96 -8.76
C PHE A 163 12.02 2.45 -9.34
N GLY A 164 11.08 2.64 -8.43
CA GLY A 164 9.77 3.23 -8.71
C GLY A 164 9.41 4.31 -7.71
N LEU A 165 8.53 5.23 -8.12
CA LEU A 165 8.13 6.38 -7.35
C LEU A 165 6.63 6.39 -7.06
N ALA A 166 6.26 6.94 -5.90
CA ALA A 166 4.89 7.29 -5.55
C ALA A 166 4.84 8.77 -5.13
N ALA A 167 3.69 9.42 -5.28
CA ALA A 167 3.53 10.84 -5.00
C ALA A 167 2.47 11.15 -3.95
N PHE A 168 2.64 12.31 -3.29
CA PHE A 168 1.58 13.04 -2.60
C PHE A 168 1.23 14.28 -3.42
N TYR A 169 -0.05 14.46 -3.75
CA TYR A 169 -0.52 15.60 -4.54
C TYR A 169 -2.00 15.93 -4.32
N VAL A 170 -2.62 15.31 -3.32
CA VAL A 170 -4.05 15.54 -2.99
C VAL A 170 -4.27 16.98 -2.53
N ASP A 171 -3.39 17.52 -1.69
CA ASP A 171 -3.48 18.91 -1.22
C ASP A 171 -3.25 19.92 -2.36
N ASP A 172 -2.41 19.59 -3.36
CA ASP A 172 -2.25 20.44 -4.55
C ASP A 172 -3.53 20.49 -5.39
N ILE A 173 -4.24 19.37 -5.49
CA ILE A 173 -5.57 19.33 -6.13
C ILE A 173 -6.54 20.19 -5.33
N LEU A 174 -6.68 19.95 -4.02
CA LEU A 174 -7.61 20.68 -3.15
C LEU A 174 -7.36 22.19 -3.16
N ALA A 175 -6.11 22.62 -3.16
CA ALA A 175 -5.73 24.03 -3.24
C ALA A 175 -6.05 24.69 -4.60
N SER A 176 -6.17 23.89 -5.64
CA SER A 176 -6.42 24.35 -7.02
C SER A 176 -7.90 24.28 -7.40
N LEU A 177 -8.76 23.60 -6.62
CA LEU A 177 -10.18 23.49 -6.89
C LEU A 177 -10.88 24.84 -6.70
N SER A 178 -11.60 25.28 -7.72
CA SER A 178 -12.54 26.40 -7.70
C SER A 178 -13.97 25.89 -7.92
N GLU A 179 -14.98 26.75 -7.86
CA GLU A 179 -16.39 26.33 -7.89
C GLU A 179 -16.86 25.69 -9.22
N TYR A 180 -16.08 25.73 -10.32
CA TYR A 180 -16.65 25.48 -11.66
C TYR A 180 -15.95 24.49 -12.58
N GLU A 181 -14.76 23.88 -12.24
CA GLU A 181 -14.02 22.99 -13.17
C GLU A 181 -13.23 21.87 -12.46
N GLU A 182 -13.86 21.14 -11.56
CA GLU A 182 -13.16 20.22 -10.64
C GLU A 182 -12.37 19.11 -11.34
N LEU A 183 -12.94 18.46 -12.36
CA LEU A 183 -12.29 17.31 -13.03
C LEU A 183 -11.08 17.71 -13.89
N ASP A 184 -11.18 18.84 -14.58
CA ASP A 184 -10.09 19.35 -15.41
C ASP A 184 -8.92 19.85 -14.55
N VAL A 185 -9.21 20.46 -13.41
CA VAL A 185 -8.18 20.89 -12.44
C VAL A 185 -7.37 19.68 -11.94
N ILE A 186 -8.02 18.56 -11.59
CA ILE A 186 -7.33 17.35 -11.15
C ILE A 186 -6.36 16.86 -12.22
N ARG A 187 -6.79 16.85 -13.49
CA ARG A 187 -5.94 16.43 -14.61
C ARG A 187 -4.76 17.36 -14.81
N VAL A 188 -4.97 18.68 -14.73
CA VAL A 188 -3.89 19.68 -14.89
C VAL A 188 -2.86 19.54 -13.77
N VAL A 189 -3.30 19.45 -12.52
CA VAL A 189 -2.40 19.27 -11.37
C VAL A 189 -1.62 17.96 -11.48
N ALA A 190 -2.28 16.85 -11.76
CA ALA A 190 -1.64 15.54 -11.89
C ALA A 190 -0.61 15.52 -13.03
N ASN A 191 -0.92 16.05 -14.21
CA ASN A 191 0.02 16.15 -15.33
C ASN A 191 1.26 16.96 -14.95
N ARG A 192 1.11 18.10 -14.25
CA ARG A 192 2.23 18.90 -13.78
C ARG A 192 3.11 18.14 -12.79
N VAL A 193 2.48 17.45 -11.82
CA VAL A 193 3.20 16.68 -10.80
C VAL A 193 3.97 15.51 -11.42
N PHE A 194 3.31 14.71 -12.25
CA PHE A 194 3.95 13.55 -12.87
C PHE A 194 4.93 13.93 -13.99
N GLY A 195 4.73 15.05 -14.66
CA GLY A 195 5.76 15.61 -15.57
C GLY A 195 7.06 15.92 -14.85
N LEU A 196 6.99 16.54 -13.65
CA LEU A 196 8.18 16.78 -12.81
C LEU A 196 8.79 15.47 -12.29
N ILE A 197 7.95 14.53 -11.82
CA ILE A 197 8.41 13.22 -11.31
C ILE A 197 9.15 12.44 -12.40
N GLU A 198 8.63 12.37 -13.63
CA GLU A 198 9.28 11.72 -14.77
C GLU A 198 10.63 12.37 -15.10
N GLU A 199 10.68 13.70 -15.08
CA GLU A 199 11.91 14.42 -15.36
C GLU A 199 13.01 14.10 -14.34
N VAL A 200 12.69 14.21 -13.03
CA VAL A 200 13.70 13.97 -11.97
C VAL A 200 14.07 12.50 -11.87
N ALA A 201 13.13 11.58 -12.12
CA ALA A 201 13.38 10.14 -12.11
C ALA A 201 14.31 9.72 -13.25
N ARG A 202 14.07 10.21 -14.48
CA ARG A 202 14.94 9.93 -15.63
C ARG A 202 16.33 10.55 -15.45
N SER A 203 16.43 11.75 -14.86
CA SER A 203 17.70 12.36 -14.50
C SER A 203 18.48 11.49 -13.50
N ALA A 204 17.83 11.02 -12.43
CA ALA A 204 18.45 10.13 -11.45
C ALA A 204 18.89 8.79 -12.08
N SER A 205 18.03 8.20 -12.92
CA SER A 205 18.34 6.97 -13.65
C SER A 205 19.61 7.09 -14.51
N GLN A 206 19.73 8.18 -15.27
CA GLN A 206 20.91 8.44 -16.10
C GLN A 206 22.16 8.73 -15.28
N ALA A 207 22.04 9.56 -14.23
CA ALA A 207 23.19 9.96 -13.41
C ALA A 207 23.77 8.79 -12.60
N LEU A 208 22.91 7.90 -12.11
CA LEU A 208 23.28 6.80 -11.21
C LEU A 208 23.42 5.44 -11.91
N GLY A 209 23.03 5.34 -13.19
CA GLY A 209 23.08 4.08 -13.94
C GLY A 209 22.16 2.99 -13.35
N ILE A 210 20.96 3.37 -12.90
CA ILE A 210 19.96 2.45 -12.34
C ILE A 210 18.63 2.59 -13.08
N ASP A 211 17.96 1.48 -13.38
CA ASP A 211 16.72 1.49 -14.16
C ASP A 211 15.58 2.19 -13.42
N TYR A 212 14.96 3.17 -14.07
CA TYR A 212 13.67 3.71 -13.64
C TYR A 212 12.54 2.82 -14.14
N TYR A 213 11.79 2.21 -13.24
CA TYR A 213 10.69 1.31 -13.58
C TYR A 213 9.38 2.05 -13.84
N GLY A 214 9.22 3.24 -13.26
CA GLY A 214 8.04 4.06 -13.44
C GLY A 214 7.48 4.65 -12.14
N ALA A 215 6.41 5.43 -12.26
CA ALA A 215 5.67 6.00 -11.13
C ALA A 215 4.26 5.41 -11.02
N ASP A 216 3.76 5.36 -9.78
CA ASP A 216 2.37 5.02 -9.48
C ASP A 216 1.57 6.32 -9.24
N ALA A 217 0.62 6.60 -10.14
CA ALA A 217 -0.18 7.82 -10.12
C ALA A 217 -1.37 7.76 -9.14
N SER A 218 -1.42 6.79 -8.24
CA SER A 218 -2.51 6.66 -7.27
C SER A 218 -2.66 7.90 -6.40
N LEU A 219 -3.92 8.28 -6.14
CA LEU A 219 -4.26 9.22 -5.07
C LEU A 219 -4.15 8.52 -3.73
N SER A 220 -3.12 8.85 -2.96
CA SER A 220 -2.84 8.25 -1.67
C SER A 220 -2.83 9.30 -0.56
N PRO A 221 -3.53 9.07 0.57
CA PRO A 221 -3.57 10.02 1.67
C PRO A 221 -2.37 9.87 2.60
N TRP A 222 -2.14 10.91 3.41
CA TRP A 222 -1.41 10.82 4.66
C TRP A 222 -1.94 11.85 5.65
N MET A 223 -2.65 11.35 6.66
CA MET A 223 -3.29 12.15 7.73
C MET A 223 -4.17 13.26 7.17
N ASN A 224 -3.74 14.51 7.25
CA ASN A 224 -4.52 15.67 6.83
C ASN A 224 -4.53 15.89 5.31
N GLU A 225 -3.55 15.36 4.58
CA GLU A 225 -3.62 15.23 3.12
C GLU A 225 -4.59 14.09 2.79
N SER A 226 -5.89 14.39 2.77
CA SER A 226 -6.97 13.42 2.82
C SER A 226 -7.65 13.23 1.46
N VAL A 227 -7.64 12.00 0.98
CA VAL A 227 -8.40 11.58 -0.22
C VAL A 227 -9.90 11.59 0.05
N ALA A 228 -10.32 11.24 1.28
CA ALA A 228 -11.73 11.31 1.67
C ALA A 228 -12.24 12.77 1.62
N ARG A 229 -11.43 13.75 2.02
CA ARG A 229 -11.78 15.18 1.88
C ARG A 229 -11.95 15.59 0.42
N LEU A 230 -11.09 15.13 -0.47
CA LEU A 230 -11.22 15.39 -1.91
C LEU A 230 -12.53 14.79 -2.45
N ILE A 231 -12.86 13.56 -2.06
CA ILE A 231 -14.13 12.92 -2.44
C ILE A 231 -15.31 13.73 -1.94
N GLU A 232 -15.33 14.17 -0.68
CA GLU A 232 -16.40 15.00 -0.11
C GLU A 232 -16.53 16.35 -0.84
N ARG A 233 -15.41 17.00 -1.15
CA ARG A 233 -15.39 18.24 -1.93
C ARG A 233 -16.06 18.07 -3.29
N MET A 234 -15.77 16.97 -4.00
CA MET A 234 -16.39 16.63 -5.28
C MET A 234 -17.87 16.21 -5.17
N MET A 235 -18.34 15.90 -3.96
CA MET A 235 -19.74 15.60 -3.66
C MET A 235 -20.53 16.84 -3.20
N GLY A 236 -19.97 18.05 -3.32
CA GLY A 236 -20.59 19.28 -2.79
C GLY A 236 -20.65 19.27 -1.26
N ASP A 237 -19.56 18.83 -0.63
CA ASP A 237 -19.37 18.71 0.82
C ASP A 237 -20.30 17.68 1.51
N ALA A 238 -20.97 16.83 0.75
CA ALA A 238 -21.66 15.68 1.31
C ALA A 238 -20.63 14.68 1.88
N LYS A 239 -20.88 14.19 3.09
CA LYS A 239 -19.95 13.29 3.77
C LYS A 239 -19.79 11.96 3.05
N MET A 240 -18.55 11.46 2.99
CA MET A 240 -18.24 10.13 2.45
C MET A 240 -19.04 9.04 3.18
N GLY A 241 -19.51 8.04 2.44
CA GLY A 241 -20.51 7.07 2.90
C GLY A 241 -21.94 7.43 2.44
N SER A 242 -22.18 8.67 1.97
CA SER A 242 -23.46 9.06 1.36
C SER A 242 -23.59 8.54 -0.08
N PRO A 243 -24.82 8.44 -0.62
CA PRO A 243 -25.02 8.17 -2.04
C PRO A 243 -24.24 9.16 -2.92
N GLY A 244 -23.57 8.64 -3.96
CA GLY A 244 -22.66 9.41 -4.82
C GLY A 244 -21.17 9.12 -4.57
N THR A 245 -20.77 8.65 -3.38
CA THR A 245 -19.37 8.34 -3.04
C THR A 245 -18.72 7.40 -4.07
N LEU A 246 -19.39 6.30 -4.43
CA LEU A 246 -18.89 5.34 -5.41
C LEU A 246 -18.69 5.95 -6.79
N ALA A 247 -19.60 6.82 -7.21
CA ALA A 247 -19.54 7.50 -8.51
C ALA A 247 -18.31 8.44 -8.58
N VAL A 248 -18.07 9.21 -7.53
CA VAL A 248 -16.90 10.11 -7.45
C VAL A 248 -15.59 9.33 -7.47
N ILE A 249 -15.48 8.25 -6.68
CA ILE A 249 -14.27 7.38 -6.69
C ILE A 249 -14.03 6.85 -8.11
N ARG A 250 -15.06 6.41 -8.81
CA ARG A 250 -14.94 5.91 -10.20
C ARG A 250 -14.45 7.00 -11.16
N GLU A 251 -14.96 8.23 -11.05
CA GLU A 251 -14.51 9.34 -11.91
C GLU A 251 -13.06 9.75 -11.62
N LEU A 252 -12.65 9.80 -10.36
CA LEU A 252 -11.24 10.00 -9.97
C LEU A 252 -10.35 8.94 -10.60
N ASN A 253 -10.73 7.67 -10.53
CA ASN A 253 -9.97 6.58 -11.14
C ASN A 253 -9.87 6.71 -12.66
N ARG A 254 -10.92 7.19 -13.33
CA ARG A 254 -10.88 7.43 -14.77
C ARG A 254 -9.80 8.47 -15.13
N ILE A 255 -9.68 9.53 -14.32
CA ILE A 255 -8.66 10.56 -14.52
C ILE A 255 -7.26 9.99 -14.25
N ILE A 256 -7.07 9.32 -13.11
CA ILE A 256 -5.78 8.76 -12.71
C ILE A 256 -5.26 7.77 -13.76
N ARG A 257 -6.12 6.90 -14.29
CA ARG A 257 -5.74 5.96 -15.36
C ARG A 257 -5.36 6.66 -16.66
N ALA A 258 -6.01 7.79 -16.97
CA ALA A 258 -5.62 8.59 -18.12
C ALA A 258 -4.22 9.22 -17.94
N ILE A 259 -3.89 9.67 -16.72
CA ILE A 259 -2.55 10.13 -16.36
C ILE A 259 -1.53 8.98 -16.48
N ALA A 260 -1.83 7.83 -15.89
CA ALA A 260 -0.98 6.64 -15.96
C ALA A 260 -0.65 6.22 -17.40
N SER A 261 -1.58 6.45 -18.34
CA SER A 261 -1.35 6.17 -19.77
C SER A 261 -0.38 7.13 -20.44
N SER A 262 -0.01 8.24 -19.79
CA SER A 262 0.89 9.28 -20.33
C SER A 262 2.29 9.31 -19.69
N ILE A 263 2.56 8.42 -18.76
CA ILE A 263 3.84 8.30 -18.03
C ILE A 263 4.37 6.86 -18.12
N ASP A 264 5.60 6.64 -17.64
CA ASP A 264 6.07 5.28 -17.35
C ASP A 264 5.37 4.81 -16.07
N ALA A 265 4.20 4.18 -16.23
CA ALA A 265 3.38 3.78 -15.11
C ALA A 265 3.72 2.39 -14.59
N ILE A 266 3.81 2.28 -13.26
CA ILE A 266 3.81 0.99 -12.53
C ILE A 266 2.74 1.04 -11.45
N GLY A 267 2.39 -0.11 -10.89
CA GLY A 267 1.52 -0.20 -9.71
C GLY A 267 0.05 -0.08 -10.02
N PHE A 268 -0.65 0.55 -9.11
CA PHE A 268 -2.11 0.51 -9.07
C PHE A 268 -2.77 1.59 -9.94
N ASN A 269 -2.32 2.83 -9.83
CA ASN A 269 -2.87 3.97 -10.56
C ASN A 269 -4.36 4.19 -10.33
N GLU A 270 -4.77 4.21 -9.08
CA GLU A 270 -6.16 4.42 -8.65
C GLU A 270 -6.25 5.16 -7.31
N VAL A 271 -7.47 5.46 -6.87
CA VAL A 271 -7.76 6.01 -5.53
C VAL A 271 -7.41 4.98 -4.45
N MET A 272 -6.74 5.41 -3.38
CA MET A 272 -6.43 4.59 -2.20
C MET A 272 -7.19 5.10 -0.98
N LEU A 273 -7.78 4.17 -0.21
CA LEU A 273 -8.59 4.45 0.97
C LEU A 273 -8.07 3.69 2.22
N PRO A 274 -6.80 3.88 2.62
CA PRO A 274 -6.29 3.29 3.85
C PRO A 274 -6.85 4.03 5.07
N VAL A 275 -7.75 3.39 5.83
CA VAL A 275 -8.52 4.03 6.91
C VAL A 275 -7.60 4.69 7.94
N ALA A 276 -6.56 4.01 8.42
CA ALA A 276 -5.70 4.56 9.45
C ALA A 276 -4.77 5.70 8.95
N GLU A 277 -4.63 5.88 7.63
CA GLU A 277 -3.74 6.87 7.02
C GLU A 277 -4.46 8.16 6.58
N ASP A 278 -5.80 8.23 6.69
CA ASP A 278 -6.62 9.36 6.24
C ASP A 278 -7.48 9.89 7.39
N SER A 279 -7.25 11.13 7.83
CA SER A 279 -7.92 11.71 8.99
C SER A 279 -9.44 11.84 8.79
N VAL A 280 -9.89 12.23 7.59
CA VAL A 280 -11.33 12.37 7.31
C VAL A 280 -11.98 10.99 7.18
N LEU A 281 -11.33 10.03 6.54
CA LEU A 281 -11.86 8.67 6.45
C LEU A 281 -11.97 8.02 7.84
N LYS A 282 -10.99 8.24 8.74
CA LYS A 282 -11.09 7.83 10.17
C LYS A 282 -12.33 8.39 10.83
N GLU A 283 -12.60 9.70 10.65
CA GLU A 283 -13.82 10.30 11.21
C GLU A 283 -15.09 9.63 10.66
N ARG A 284 -15.17 9.36 9.35
CA ARG A 284 -16.34 8.73 8.73
C ARG A 284 -16.54 7.29 9.18
N VAL A 285 -15.45 6.57 9.41
CA VAL A 285 -15.51 5.24 10.04
C VAL A 285 -15.95 5.36 11.50
N GLY A 286 -15.41 6.28 12.28
CA GLY A 286 -15.81 6.53 13.67
C GLY A 286 -17.27 6.95 13.81
N GLU A 287 -17.82 7.72 12.86
CA GLU A 287 -19.24 8.07 12.76
C GLU A 287 -20.15 6.90 12.32
N GLY A 288 -19.57 5.75 11.92
CA GLY A 288 -20.32 4.61 11.36
C GLY A 288 -20.90 4.84 9.96
N ARG A 289 -20.46 5.90 9.28
CA ARG A 289 -20.88 6.24 7.91
C ARG A 289 -20.19 5.39 6.87
N VAL A 290 -18.95 5.02 7.12
CA VAL A 290 -18.18 4.10 6.31
C VAL A 290 -17.89 2.85 7.15
N ARG A 291 -18.33 1.71 6.67
CA ARG A 291 -18.19 0.40 7.33
C ARG A 291 -17.30 -0.51 6.49
N VAL A 292 -16.92 -1.67 7.02
CA VAL A 292 -16.14 -2.67 6.27
C VAL A 292 -16.82 -3.05 4.95
N ARG A 293 -18.15 -3.24 4.96
CA ARG A 293 -18.93 -3.54 3.74
C ARG A 293 -18.91 -2.40 2.71
N ASP A 294 -18.83 -1.14 3.15
CA ASP A 294 -18.74 0.00 2.23
C ASP A 294 -17.34 0.06 1.60
N LEU A 295 -16.28 -0.20 2.39
CA LEU A 295 -14.92 -0.33 1.87
C LEU A 295 -14.80 -1.49 0.87
N LEU A 296 -15.47 -2.63 1.14
CA LEU A 296 -15.56 -3.73 0.19
C LEU A 296 -16.26 -3.31 -1.11
N LEU A 297 -17.37 -2.59 -1.01
CA LEU A 297 -18.07 -2.03 -2.18
C LEU A 297 -17.15 -1.06 -2.95
N TYR A 298 -16.50 -0.14 -2.26
CA TYR A 298 -15.56 0.81 -2.90
C TYR A 298 -14.39 0.09 -3.56
N SER A 299 -13.97 -1.07 -3.05
CA SER A 299 -12.92 -1.89 -3.64
C SER A 299 -13.25 -2.39 -5.05
N THR A 300 -14.52 -2.35 -5.46
CA THR A 300 -14.92 -2.67 -6.84
C THR A 300 -14.47 -1.60 -7.85
N VAL A 301 -14.22 -0.38 -7.39
CA VAL A 301 -13.77 0.78 -8.18
C VAL A 301 -12.50 1.46 -7.64
N CYS A 302 -12.01 1.06 -6.46
CA CYS A 302 -10.80 1.53 -5.79
C CYS A 302 -9.78 0.39 -5.73
N VAL A 303 -8.49 0.69 -5.73
CA VAL A 303 -7.45 -0.32 -5.89
C VAL A 303 -6.96 -0.92 -4.59
N ALA A 304 -6.72 -0.12 -3.59
CA ALA A 304 -6.09 -0.62 -2.37
C ALA A 304 -6.90 -1.78 -1.74
N GLY A 305 -8.18 -1.87 -2.11
CA GLY A 305 -9.06 -2.84 -1.49
C GLY A 305 -9.54 -2.34 -0.14
N VAL A 306 -9.75 -3.26 0.80
CA VAL A 306 -10.03 -2.94 2.20
C VAL A 306 -8.67 -2.75 2.88
N ASP A 307 -8.33 -1.50 3.21
CA ASP A 307 -6.95 -1.16 3.59
C ASP A 307 -6.87 -0.43 4.94
N MET A 308 -5.91 -0.87 5.78
CA MET A 308 -5.63 -0.29 7.11
C MET A 308 -6.86 -0.13 7.99
N VAL A 309 -7.82 -1.03 7.87
CA VAL A 309 -9.05 -1.00 8.66
C VAL A 309 -8.87 -1.78 9.96
N VAL A 310 -9.23 -1.13 11.08
CA VAL A 310 -9.28 -1.76 12.39
C VAL A 310 -10.68 -2.33 12.61
N VAL A 311 -10.75 -3.60 13.00
CA VAL A 311 -12.02 -4.28 13.33
C VAL A 311 -11.97 -4.84 14.74
N GLY A 312 -13.14 -5.06 15.35
CA GLY A 312 -13.30 -5.53 16.70
C GLY A 312 -13.37 -7.06 16.85
N GLU A 313 -13.80 -7.48 18.02
CA GLU A 313 -13.97 -8.89 18.38
C GLU A 313 -15.12 -9.59 17.64
N ASP A 314 -16.05 -8.82 17.09
CA ASP A 314 -17.15 -9.26 16.23
C ASP A 314 -16.70 -9.78 14.86
N MET A 315 -15.47 -9.45 14.45
CA MET A 315 -14.81 -10.01 13.26
C MET A 315 -13.91 -11.19 13.64
N GLY A 316 -14.52 -12.33 13.94
CA GLY A 316 -13.83 -13.59 14.22
C GLY A 316 -13.36 -14.32 12.96
N LEU A 317 -12.90 -15.56 13.13
CA LEU A 317 -12.35 -16.35 12.01
C LEU A 317 -13.35 -16.53 10.84
N ARG A 318 -14.64 -16.74 11.15
CA ARG A 318 -15.66 -16.94 10.11
C ARG A 318 -15.91 -15.67 9.30
N GLU A 319 -16.01 -14.54 9.98
CA GLU A 319 -16.28 -13.23 9.38
C GLU A 319 -15.08 -12.80 8.51
N VAL A 320 -13.84 -12.93 9.03
CA VAL A 320 -12.62 -12.64 8.27
C VAL A 320 -12.45 -13.60 7.07
N GLN A 321 -12.78 -14.89 7.24
CA GLN A 321 -12.79 -15.85 6.14
C GLN A 321 -13.84 -15.48 5.07
N GLY A 322 -15.00 -14.97 5.49
CA GLY A 322 -16.03 -14.42 4.59
C GLY A 322 -15.48 -13.23 3.80
N LEU A 323 -14.90 -12.25 4.49
CA LEU A 323 -14.30 -11.06 3.86
C LEU A 323 -13.19 -11.43 2.86
N VAL A 324 -12.34 -12.41 3.18
CA VAL A 324 -11.31 -12.91 2.25
C VAL A 324 -11.93 -13.48 0.97
N ARG A 325 -13.06 -14.21 1.07
CA ARG A 325 -13.80 -14.72 -0.11
C ARG A 325 -14.42 -13.60 -0.93
N ASP A 326 -14.96 -12.59 -0.25
CA ASP A 326 -15.55 -11.40 -0.90
C ASP A 326 -14.47 -10.59 -1.63
N MET A 327 -13.29 -10.40 -1.02
CA MET A 327 -12.15 -9.76 -1.67
C MET A 327 -11.69 -10.53 -2.92
N TYR A 328 -11.70 -11.86 -2.86
CA TYR A 328 -11.42 -12.68 -4.04
C TYR A 328 -12.49 -12.49 -5.14
N ALA A 329 -13.78 -12.37 -4.77
CA ALA A 329 -14.85 -12.07 -5.72
C ALA A 329 -14.67 -10.67 -6.34
N VAL A 330 -14.26 -9.67 -5.55
CA VAL A 330 -13.90 -8.33 -6.06
C VAL A 330 -12.75 -8.41 -7.08
N TYR A 331 -11.68 -9.17 -6.77
CA TYR A 331 -10.60 -9.43 -7.73
C TYR A 331 -11.14 -10.02 -9.04
N LYS A 332 -12.00 -11.02 -8.96
CA LYS A 332 -12.61 -11.66 -10.17
C LYS A 332 -13.48 -10.69 -10.97
N LEU A 333 -14.15 -9.75 -10.29
CA LEU A 333 -14.95 -8.70 -10.92
C LEU A 333 -14.07 -7.66 -11.61
N LYS A 334 -13.01 -7.22 -10.95
CA LYS A 334 -12.11 -6.16 -11.46
C LYS A 334 -11.17 -6.63 -12.56
N GLY A 335 -10.73 -7.88 -12.48
CA GLY A 335 -9.76 -8.47 -13.41
C GLY A 335 -8.30 -8.10 -13.13
N PHE A 336 -8.01 -7.40 -12.02
CA PHE A 336 -6.64 -7.09 -11.57
C PHE A 336 -6.56 -7.10 -10.04
N GLU A 337 -5.34 -7.14 -9.53
CA GLU A 337 -5.02 -7.42 -8.15
C GLU A 337 -5.63 -6.39 -7.19
N VAL A 338 -6.09 -6.87 -6.04
CA VAL A 338 -6.59 -6.05 -4.92
C VAL A 338 -5.96 -6.51 -3.61
N GLY A 339 -5.82 -5.60 -2.65
CA GLY A 339 -5.25 -5.85 -1.33
C GLY A 339 -6.27 -5.97 -0.20
N LEU A 340 -5.85 -6.62 0.88
CA LEU A 340 -6.55 -6.58 2.17
C LEU A 340 -5.53 -6.39 3.28
N ARG A 341 -5.61 -5.26 4.00
CA ARG A 341 -4.83 -4.98 5.21
C ARG A 341 -5.79 -4.71 6.35
N LEU A 342 -6.01 -5.76 7.17
CA LEU A 342 -6.97 -5.78 8.26
C LEU A 342 -6.23 -5.91 9.60
N ILE A 343 -6.63 -5.11 10.59
CA ILE A 343 -6.07 -5.10 11.93
C ILE A 343 -7.16 -5.45 12.92
N ARG A 344 -7.09 -6.63 13.55
CA ARG A 344 -8.10 -7.06 14.52
C ARG A 344 -7.68 -6.68 15.93
N ALA A 345 -8.42 -5.75 16.54
CA ALA A 345 -8.24 -5.34 17.93
C ALA A 345 -9.10 -6.19 18.86
N SER A 346 -8.51 -7.20 19.50
CA SER A 346 -9.20 -8.08 20.44
C SER A 346 -9.75 -7.31 21.64
N GLY A 347 -10.95 -7.66 22.11
CA GLY A 347 -11.64 -6.98 23.23
C GLY A 347 -12.18 -5.59 22.89
N ARG A 348 -12.12 -5.17 21.63
CA ARG A 348 -12.68 -3.90 21.15
C ARG A 348 -13.96 -4.13 20.36
N LYS A 349 -14.83 -3.11 20.37
CA LYS A 349 -16.12 -3.12 19.68
C LYS A 349 -16.18 -1.99 18.66
N PRO A 350 -17.04 -2.09 17.63
CA PRO A 350 -17.29 -0.98 16.70
C PRO A 350 -17.59 0.33 17.45
N GLY A 351 -16.93 1.40 17.03
CA GLY A 351 -16.99 2.71 17.67
C GLY A 351 -15.93 2.96 18.75
N ASP A 352 -15.25 1.93 19.26
CA ASP A 352 -14.08 2.12 20.11
C ASP A 352 -12.93 2.75 19.30
N GLU A 353 -11.93 3.27 20.00
CA GLU A 353 -10.68 3.74 19.39
C GLU A 353 -9.49 2.95 19.95
N ILE A 354 -8.48 2.76 19.12
CA ILE A 354 -7.18 2.22 19.53
C ILE A 354 -6.05 3.18 19.18
N GLN A 355 -4.98 3.14 19.97
CA GLN A 355 -3.74 3.83 19.60
C GLN A 355 -2.91 2.92 18.70
N LEU A 356 -2.62 3.38 17.47
CA LEU A 356 -1.92 2.60 16.45
C LEU A 356 -0.61 3.29 16.02
N GLY A 357 0.34 3.44 16.95
CA GLY A 357 1.64 4.01 16.70
C GLY A 357 1.60 5.36 15.99
N MET A 358 2.32 5.48 14.88
CA MET A 358 2.40 6.71 14.08
C MET A 358 1.07 7.11 13.39
N PHE A 359 0.11 6.20 13.33
CA PHE A 359 -1.23 6.47 12.77
C PHE A 359 -2.16 7.16 13.77
N GLY A 360 -1.72 7.31 15.05
CA GLY A 360 -2.49 7.94 16.10
C GLY A 360 -3.70 7.12 16.53
N ARG A 361 -4.80 7.79 16.89
CA ARG A 361 -6.07 7.13 17.21
C ARG A 361 -6.77 6.68 15.94
N VAL A 362 -7.19 5.43 15.94
CA VAL A 362 -7.90 4.81 14.81
C VAL A 362 -9.17 4.18 15.34
N PRO A 363 -10.35 4.49 14.76
CA PRO A 363 -11.60 3.90 15.17
C PRO A 363 -11.71 2.45 14.75
N VAL A 364 -12.42 1.66 15.55
CA VAL A 364 -12.83 0.30 15.24
C VAL A 364 -14.07 0.37 14.34
N ALA A 365 -13.96 -0.15 13.14
CA ALA A 365 -15.01 -0.11 12.12
C ALA A 365 -16.15 -1.07 12.44
N TRP A 366 -17.36 -0.72 12.01
CA TRP A 366 -18.50 -1.64 11.92
C TRP A 366 -18.30 -2.61 10.75
N PRO A 367 -18.78 -3.85 10.84
CA PRO A 367 -18.78 -4.84 9.77
C PRO A 367 -19.47 -4.39 8.47
#